data_1563a85893d3244a9a8fc27570af3c17
#
_entry.id   1563a85893d3244a9a8fc27570af3c17
#
_cell.length_a   1.000
_cell.length_b   1.000
_cell.length_c   1.000
_cell.angle_alpha   90.00
_cell.angle_beta   90.00
_cell.angle_gamma   90.00
#
_symmetry.space_group_name_H-M   'P 1'
#
loop_
_entity.id
_entity.type
_entity.pdbx_description
1 polymer ?
#
loop_
_entity_poly.entity_id
_entity_poly.type
_entity_poly.pdbx_seq_one_letter_code
_entity_poly.pdbx_strand_id
1 'polypeptide(L)'
;RQVSSAASDVYKRQLISGNEAAGLGAVYGGATFCSWYPITPSTSLAEGFEKYAKKYRVNETTGKNLYASVQAEDELAAVGMAIGANWNGARGFTATSGPGISLMSEFLGLAYFAEIPLVVFNVQRGGPSTGMPTRTQQSDVLACAYASHGDTKHVLLFPADPKDCFDFSAKAFDLSLI
;
A
#
# COMPACT_ATOMS: atom_id res chain seq x y z
N ARG A 1 -32.83 1.99 31.40
CA ARG A 1 -32.65 0.66 30.79
C ARG A 1 -31.27 0.62 30.18
N GLN A 2 -30.33 -0.09 30.79
CA GLN A 2 -29.04 -0.38 30.22
C GLN A 2 -29.27 -1.26 28.96
N VAL A 3 -28.96 -0.72 27.80
CA VAL A 3 -28.80 -1.53 26.59
C VAL A 3 -27.59 -2.42 26.83
N SER A 4 -27.76 -3.73 26.74
CA SER A 4 -26.71 -4.68 27.04
C SER A 4 -25.48 -4.37 26.18
N SER A 5 -24.29 -4.48 26.76
CA SER A 5 -22.99 -4.26 26.08
C SER A 5 -22.86 -5.08 24.77
N ALA A 6 -23.51 -6.25 24.68
CA ALA A 6 -23.53 -7.09 23.50
C ALA A 6 -24.25 -6.44 22.30
N ALA A 7 -25.37 -5.73 22.51
CA ALA A 7 -26.08 -5.07 21.41
C ALA A 7 -25.31 -3.86 20.86
N SER A 8 -24.59 -3.12 21.70
CA SER A 8 -23.75 -2.01 21.24
C SER A 8 -22.50 -2.51 20.46
N ASP A 9 -22.03 -3.72 20.75
CA ASP A 9 -20.86 -4.30 20.09
C ASP A 9 -21.17 -4.83 18.69
N VAL A 10 -22.40 -5.35 18.46
CA VAL A 10 -22.84 -5.81 17.15
C VAL A 10 -22.91 -4.65 16.14
N TYR A 11 -23.34 -3.46 16.55
CA TYR A 11 -23.40 -2.28 15.67
C TYR A 11 -22.04 -1.65 15.37
N LYS A 12 -21.00 -2.00 16.12
CA LYS A 12 -19.64 -1.50 15.90
C LYS A 12 -18.82 -2.38 14.95
N ARG A 13 -19.27 -3.61 14.66
CA ARG A 13 -18.60 -4.51 13.73
C ARG A 13 -19.05 -4.16 12.33
N GLN A 14 -18.12 -3.70 11.52
CA GLN A 14 -18.35 -3.40 10.11
C GLN A 14 -17.55 -4.39 9.26
N LEU A 15 -18.14 -4.78 8.13
CA LEU A 15 -17.42 -5.53 7.11
C LEU A 15 -16.42 -4.59 6.42
N ILE A 16 -15.18 -5.01 6.34
CA ILE A 16 -14.10 -4.29 5.65
C ILE A 16 -13.35 -5.24 4.73
N SER A 17 -12.99 -4.78 3.55
CA SER A 17 -12.13 -5.55 2.64
C SER A 17 -10.67 -5.46 3.08
N GLY A 18 -9.83 -6.45 2.68
CA GLY A 18 -8.39 -6.42 2.94
C GLY A 18 -7.72 -5.17 2.37
N ASN A 19 -8.08 -4.75 1.16
CA ASN A 19 -7.55 -3.53 0.55
C ASN A 19 -7.91 -2.27 1.35
N GLU A 20 -9.14 -2.13 1.78
CA GLU A 20 -9.56 -1.00 2.59
C GLU A 20 -8.89 -1.01 3.97
N ALA A 21 -8.73 -2.18 4.57
CA ALA A 21 -8.01 -2.36 5.83
C ALA A 21 -6.53 -2.00 5.68
N ALA A 22 -5.89 -2.39 4.58
CA ALA A 22 -4.51 -2.02 4.27
C ALA A 22 -4.36 -0.50 4.08
N GLY A 23 -5.26 0.15 3.37
CA GLY A 23 -5.29 1.61 3.22
C GLY A 23 -5.42 2.32 4.57
N LEU A 24 -6.28 1.83 5.47
CA LEU A 24 -6.38 2.33 6.84
C LEU A 24 -5.08 2.08 7.63
N GLY A 25 -4.51 0.88 7.52
CA GLY A 25 -3.24 0.52 8.15
C GLY A 25 -2.10 1.42 7.72
N ALA A 26 -2.04 1.80 6.44
CA ALA A 26 -1.06 2.77 5.93
C ALA A 26 -1.20 4.14 6.61
N VAL A 27 -2.43 4.64 6.82
CA VAL A 27 -2.66 5.88 7.58
C VAL A 27 -2.15 5.75 9.01
N TYR A 28 -2.41 4.63 9.69
CA TYR A 28 -1.93 4.38 11.06
C TYR A 28 -0.40 4.17 11.10
N GLY A 29 0.19 3.58 10.07
CA GLY A 29 1.64 3.44 9.89
C GLY A 29 2.35 4.78 9.60
N GLY A 30 1.62 5.87 9.57
CA GLY A 30 2.18 7.21 9.39
C GLY A 30 2.40 7.60 7.93
N ALA A 31 1.83 6.89 6.96
CA ALA A 31 1.92 7.27 5.57
C ALA A 31 1.36 8.67 5.32
N THR A 32 2.13 9.49 4.61
CA THR A 32 1.78 10.86 4.22
C THR A 32 1.73 11.04 2.72
N PHE A 33 2.21 10.07 1.96
CA PHE A 33 2.23 10.14 0.51
C PHE A 33 1.83 8.81 -0.11
N CYS A 34 0.90 8.85 -1.06
CA CYS A 34 0.54 7.71 -1.90
C CYS A 34 0.60 8.15 -3.36
N SER A 35 1.39 7.47 -4.18
CA SER A 35 1.33 7.59 -5.62
C SER A 35 0.93 6.27 -6.23
N TRP A 36 -0.01 6.28 -7.17
CA TRP A 36 -0.59 5.06 -7.69
C TRP A 36 -1.05 5.22 -9.13
N TYR A 37 -1.13 4.13 -9.85
CA TYR A 37 -1.73 4.04 -11.16
C TYR A 37 -2.88 3.02 -11.13
N PRO A 38 -4.05 3.32 -11.72
CA PRO A 38 -5.20 2.44 -11.66
C PRO A 38 -4.93 1.07 -12.26
N ILE A 39 -4.99 0.05 -11.42
CA ILE A 39 -4.87 -1.34 -11.83
C ILE A 39 -5.73 -2.26 -10.93
N THR A 40 -6.58 -3.07 -11.53
CA THR A 40 -7.38 -4.06 -10.79
C THR A 40 -6.45 -5.17 -10.25
N PRO A 41 -6.57 -5.55 -8.96
CA PRO A 41 -7.54 -5.10 -7.97
C PRO A 41 -7.00 -4.07 -6.96
N SER A 42 -5.86 -3.41 -7.20
CA SER A 42 -5.16 -2.57 -6.21
C SER A 42 -5.77 -1.17 -6.01
N THR A 43 -6.53 -0.65 -6.97
CA THR A 43 -7.10 0.70 -6.93
C THR A 43 -7.86 0.98 -5.63
N SER A 44 -8.65 0.02 -5.15
CA SER A 44 -9.43 0.16 -3.91
C SER A 44 -8.58 0.31 -2.64
N LEU A 45 -7.30 -0.07 -2.67
CA LEU A 45 -6.37 0.18 -1.57
C LEU A 45 -5.99 1.66 -1.52
N ALA A 46 -5.64 2.26 -2.64
CA ALA A 46 -5.32 3.69 -2.74
C ALA A 46 -6.53 4.57 -2.39
N GLU A 47 -7.72 4.20 -2.88
CA GLU A 47 -8.99 4.84 -2.51
C GLU A 47 -9.28 4.72 -1.01
N GLY A 48 -9.00 3.53 -0.43
CA GLY A 48 -9.11 3.29 1.01
C GLY A 48 -8.17 4.20 1.81
N PHE A 49 -6.92 4.33 1.39
CA PHE A 49 -5.98 5.26 2.00
C PHE A 49 -6.51 6.70 1.94
N GLU A 50 -6.94 7.17 0.78
CA GLU A 50 -7.44 8.52 0.60
C GLU A 50 -8.68 8.80 1.48
N LYS A 51 -9.63 7.85 1.53
CA LYS A 51 -10.82 7.92 2.38
C LYS A 51 -10.46 8.19 3.84
N TYR A 52 -9.51 7.43 4.38
CA TYR A 52 -9.13 7.54 5.78
C TYR A 52 -8.15 8.69 6.04
N ALA A 53 -7.27 9.01 5.11
CA ALA A 53 -6.38 10.16 5.23
C ALA A 53 -7.17 11.48 5.26
N LYS A 54 -8.23 11.62 4.48
CA LYS A 54 -9.17 12.75 4.54
C LYS A 54 -9.80 12.92 5.95
N LYS A 55 -9.93 11.84 6.69
CA LYS A 55 -10.52 11.87 8.03
C LYS A 55 -9.50 12.10 9.16
N TYR A 56 -8.30 11.53 9.00
CA TYR A 56 -7.34 11.45 10.11
C TYR A 56 -6.05 12.24 9.87
N ARG A 57 -5.82 12.73 8.67
CA ARG A 57 -4.61 13.46 8.26
C ARG A 57 -4.94 14.87 7.78
N VAL A 58 -5.69 15.60 8.61
CA VAL A 58 -6.03 17.00 8.38
C VAL A 58 -5.57 17.80 9.57
N ASN A 59 -4.97 18.95 9.33
CA ASN A 59 -4.63 19.91 10.40
C ASN A 59 -5.92 20.56 10.90
N GLU A 60 -6.28 20.31 12.14
CA GLU A 60 -7.53 20.78 12.74
C GLU A 60 -7.64 22.30 12.79
N THR A 61 -6.50 23.01 12.90
CA THR A 61 -6.48 24.47 13.01
C THR A 61 -6.58 25.15 11.64
N THR A 62 -5.92 24.58 10.61
CA THR A 62 -5.82 25.23 9.29
C THR A 62 -6.73 24.61 8.25
N GLY A 63 -7.29 23.44 8.51
CA GLY A 63 -8.06 22.63 7.57
C GLY A 63 -7.22 22.06 6.40
N LYS A 64 -5.89 22.20 6.43
CA LYS A 64 -5.02 21.70 5.36
C LYS A 64 -4.77 20.19 5.51
N ASN A 65 -4.73 19.50 4.37
CA ASN A 65 -4.32 18.11 4.33
C ASN A 65 -2.86 17.96 4.73
N LEU A 66 -2.59 16.95 5.58
CA LEU A 66 -1.25 16.52 5.98
C LEU A 66 -0.85 15.25 5.22
N TYR A 67 -1.36 15.07 4.03
CA TYR A 67 -1.07 13.97 3.11
C TYR A 67 -1.24 14.42 1.67
N ALA A 68 -0.66 13.65 0.75
CA ALA A 68 -0.93 13.75 -0.67
C ALA A 68 -1.24 12.37 -1.26
N SER A 69 -2.25 12.31 -2.13
CA SER A 69 -2.57 11.15 -2.95
C SER A 69 -2.52 11.60 -4.40
N VAL A 70 -1.68 10.94 -5.21
CA VAL A 70 -1.42 11.33 -6.59
C VAL A 70 -1.65 10.14 -7.52
N GLN A 71 -2.58 10.28 -8.44
CA GLN A 71 -2.69 9.36 -9.56
C GLN A 71 -1.60 9.70 -10.58
N ALA A 72 -0.70 8.76 -10.81
CA ALA A 72 0.40 8.90 -11.74
C ALA A 72 -0.02 8.57 -13.18
N GLU A 73 0.85 8.87 -14.14
CA GLU A 73 0.64 8.55 -15.56
C GLU A 73 0.81 7.06 -15.85
N ASP A 74 1.69 6.38 -15.12
CA ASP A 74 1.95 4.94 -15.20
C ASP A 74 2.56 4.41 -13.89
N GLU A 75 2.85 3.12 -13.84
CA GLU A 75 3.45 2.47 -12.67
C GLU A 75 4.88 2.94 -12.39
N LEU A 76 5.67 3.25 -13.44
CA LEU A 76 7.02 3.78 -13.26
C LEU A 76 6.98 5.16 -12.59
N ALA A 77 6.11 6.04 -13.07
CA ALA A 77 5.92 7.34 -12.45
C ALA A 77 5.42 7.21 -11.01
N ALA A 78 4.50 6.28 -10.75
CA ALA A 78 3.96 6.04 -9.41
C ALA A 78 5.06 5.66 -8.42
N VAL A 79 5.87 4.65 -8.71
CA VAL A 79 6.94 4.22 -7.81
C VAL A 79 8.05 5.26 -7.71
N GLY A 80 8.39 5.95 -8.81
CA GLY A 80 9.38 7.03 -8.82
C GLY A 80 8.99 8.19 -7.92
N MET A 81 7.70 8.60 -7.93
CA MET A 81 7.18 9.63 -7.02
C MET A 81 7.24 9.19 -5.56
N ALA A 82 6.92 7.93 -5.25
CA ALA A 82 7.02 7.40 -3.89
C ALA A 82 8.47 7.42 -3.40
N ILE A 83 9.43 7.00 -4.22
CA ILE A 83 10.87 7.05 -3.91
C ILE A 83 11.30 8.50 -3.68
N GLY A 84 10.94 9.43 -4.56
CA GLY A 84 11.28 10.85 -4.41
C GLY A 84 10.71 11.48 -3.15
N ALA A 85 9.48 11.13 -2.78
CA ALA A 85 8.87 11.57 -1.51
C ALA A 85 9.63 11.01 -0.30
N ASN A 86 9.98 9.73 -0.32
CA ASN A 86 10.69 9.04 0.76
C ASN A 86 12.13 9.56 0.89
N TRP A 87 12.79 9.88 -0.22
CA TRP A 87 14.11 10.53 -0.23
C TRP A 87 14.12 11.85 0.56
N ASN A 88 12.99 12.53 0.57
CA ASN A 88 12.79 13.78 1.32
C ASN A 88 12.16 13.57 2.72
N GLY A 89 12.13 12.34 3.22
CA GLY A 89 11.70 12.01 4.58
C GLY A 89 10.19 11.78 4.74
N ALA A 90 9.43 11.69 3.66
CA ALA A 90 8.04 11.25 3.75
C ALA A 90 7.96 9.74 4.05
N ARG A 91 6.79 9.28 4.53
CA ARG A 91 6.40 7.87 4.51
C ARG A 91 5.47 7.67 3.33
N GLY A 92 6.07 7.38 2.17
CA GLY A 92 5.37 7.19 0.91
C GLY A 92 5.27 5.73 0.50
N PHE A 93 4.24 5.43 -0.28
CA PHE A 93 4.02 4.09 -0.82
C PHE A 93 3.34 4.13 -2.18
N THR A 94 3.36 2.99 -2.84
CA THR A 94 2.55 2.74 -4.04
C THR A 94 1.79 1.42 -3.90
N ALA A 95 0.69 1.29 -4.64
CA ALA A 95 -0.10 0.06 -4.72
C ALA A 95 -0.26 -0.35 -6.19
N THR A 96 -0.02 -1.63 -6.46
CA THR A 96 -0.07 -2.18 -7.81
C THR A 96 -0.46 -3.65 -7.81
N SER A 97 -0.34 -4.30 -8.96
CA SER A 97 -0.52 -5.73 -9.17
C SER A 97 0.64 -6.27 -10.00
N GLY A 98 0.69 -7.55 -10.26
CA GLY A 98 1.80 -8.22 -10.94
C GLY A 98 2.41 -7.51 -12.14
N PRO A 99 1.63 -7.02 -13.14
CA PRO A 99 2.20 -6.25 -14.26
C PRO A 99 2.96 -5.01 -13.82
N GLY A 100 2.47 -4.29 -12.82
CA GLY A 100 3.14 -3.11 -12.29
C GLY A 100 4.43 -3.45 -11.55
N ILE A 101 4.49 -4.57 -10.82
CA ILE A 101 5.74 -5.05 -10.21
C ILE A 101 6.81 -5.26 -11.28
N SER A 102 6.46 -5.86 -12.41
CA SER A 102 7.38 -6.05 -13.54
C SER A 102 7.90 -4.71 -14.09
N LEU A 103 7.03 -3.72 -14.25
CA LEU A 103 7.39 -2.39 -14.74
C LEU A 103 8.23 -1.60 -13.72
N MET A 104 7.97 -1.75 -12.43
CA MET A 104 8.67 -1.06 -11.34
C MET A 104 10.07 -1.61 -11.05
N SER A 105 10.46 -2.72 -11.66
CA SER A 105 11.67 -3.49 -11.31
C SER A 105 12.93 -2.65 -11.20
N GLU A 106 13.18 -1.73 -12.14
CA GLU A 106 14.36 -0.85 -12.11
C GLU A 106 14.33 0.11 -10.92
N PHE A 107 13.20 0.74 -10.66
CA PHE A 107 13.04 1.63 -9.51
C PHE A 107 13.11 0.92 -8.16
N LEU A 108 12.64 -0.32 -8.07
CA LEU A 108 12.83 -1.15 -6.87
C LEU A 108 14.32 -1.40 -6.60
N GLY A 109 15.10 -1.65 -7.66
CA GLY A 109 16.55 -1.73 -7.59
C GLY A 109 17.22 -0.41 -7.16
N LEU A 110 16.74 0.73 -7.67
CA LEU A 110 17.22 2.04 -7.24
C LEU A 110 16.97 2.28 -5.75
N ALA A 111 15.74 1.99 -5.27
CA ALA A 111 15.41 2.16 -3.85
C ALA A 111 16.30 1.26 -2.98
N TYR A 112 16.53 0.01 -3.39
CA TYR A 112 17.42 -0.92 -2.71
C TYR A 112 18.86 -0.43 -2.67
N PHE A 113 19.42 0.00 -3.82
CA PHE A 113 20.80 0.45 -3.92
C PHE A 113 21.06 1.76 -3.17
N ALA A 114 20.10 2.68 -3.20
CA ALA A 114 20.21 3.99 -2.56
C ALA A 114 19.73 3.99 -1.09
N GLU A 115 19.34 2.83 -0.56
CA GLU A 115 18.83 2.68 0.82
C GLU A 115 17.64 3.61 1.11
N ILE A 116 16.74 3.77 0.12
CA ILE A 116 15.54 4.59 0.27
C ILE A 116 14.38 3.70 0.77
N PRO A 117 13.80 3.99 1.94
CA PRO A 117 12.65 3.27 2.45
C PRO A 117 11.50 3.29 1.42
N LEU A 118 10.95 2.13 1.08
CA LEU A 118 9.84 2.04 0.14
C LEU A 118 8.88 0.93 0.55
N VAL A 119 7.60 1.23 0.57
CA VAL A 119 6.53 0.24 0.74
C VAL A 119 5.77 0.11 -0.57
N VAL A 120 5.62 -1.13 -1.03
CA VAL A 120 4.83 -1.47 -2.22
C VAL A 120 3.77 -2.49 -1.84
N PHE A 121 2.52 -2.17 -2.08
CA PHE A 121 1.42 -3.11 -1.92
C PHE A 121 1.18 -3.83 -3.24
N ASN A 122 1.54 -5.11 -3.29
CA ASN A 122 1.24 -5.96 -4.43
C ASN A 122 -0.08 -6.70 -4.19
N VAL A 123 -1.16 -6.19 -4.76
CA VAL A 123 -2.47 -6.83 -4.71
C VAL A 123 -2.57 -7.80 -5.88
N GLN A 124 -2.33 -9.08 -5.60
CA GLN A 124 -2.03 -10.11 -6.59
C GLN A 124 -3.23 -10.47 -7.47
N ARG A 125 -2.92 -10.81 -8.72
CA ARG A 125 -3.88 -11.33 -9.71
C ARG A 125 -3.24 -12.38 -10.59
N GLY A 126 -4.05 -13.11 -11.36
CA GLY A 126 -3.58 -14.14 -12.27
C GLY A 126 -2.73 -13.57 -13.40
N GLY A 127 -1.60 -14.21 -13.65
CA GLY A 127 -0.66 -13.91 -14.74
C GLY A 127 -0.39 -15.14 -15.60
N PRO A 128 0.55 -15.09 -16.57
CA PRO A 128 1.54 -14.03 -16.86
C PRO A 128 0.99 -12.82 -17.63
N SER A 129 1.86 -11.80 -17.84
CA SER A 129 1.55 -10.53 -18.53
C SER A 129 0.40 -9.78 -17.85
N THR A 130 -0.47 -9.14 -18.61
CA THR A 130 -1.68 -8.49 -18.08
C THR A 130 -2.59 -9.48 -17.32
N GLY A 131 -2.54 -10.75 -17.70
CA GLY A 131 -3.20 -11.84 -17.00
C GLY A 131 -4.71 -11.71 -16.90
N MET A 132 -5.24 -12.09 -15.75
CA MET A 132 -6.68 -12.08 -15.46
C MET A 132 -6.98 -11.14 -14.29
N PRO A 133 -7.34 -9.87 -14.54
CA PRO A 133 -7.48 -8.83 -13.51
C PRO A 133 -8.40 -9.16 -12.35
N THR A 134 -9.45 -9.96 -12.61
CA THR A 134 -10.48 -10.34 -11.61
C THR A 134 -10.27 -11.73 -11.02
N ARG A 135 -9.13 -12.37 -11.30
CA ARG A 135 -8.80 -13.70 -10.80
C ARG A 135 -7.64 -13.63 -9.81
N THR A 136 -7.91 -13.94 -8.57
CA THR A 136 -6.90 -14.01 -7.53
C THR A 136 -5.94 -15.17 -7.77
N GLN A 137 -4.65 -14.90 -7.76
CA GLN A 137 -3.60 -15.91 -7.85
C GLN A 137 -2.33 -15.39 -7.19
N GLN A 138 -1.64 -16.25 -6.47
CA GLN A 138 -0.34 -15.94 -5.87
C GLN A 138 0.79 -16.46 -6.78
N SER A 139 1.11 -15.72 -7.85
CA SER A 139 2.00 -16.17 -8.91
C SER A 139 3.30 -15.36 -9.04
N ASP A 140 3.42 -14.24 -8.35
CA ASP A 140 4.53 -13.29 -8.50
C ASP A 140 5.39 -13.13 -7.21
N VAL A 141 5.30 -14.10 -6.29
CA VAL A 141 6.04 -14.07 -5.01
C VAL A 141 7.55 -14.01 -5.23
N LEU A 142 8.09 -14.86 -6.10
CA LEU A 142 9.52 -14.86 -6.40
C LEU A 142 9.94 -13.59 -7.14
N ALA A 143 9.11 -13.10 -8.06
CA ALA A 143 9.36 -11.83 -8.75
C ALA A 143 9.43 -10.65 -7.76
N CYS A 144 8.56 -10.63 -6.73
CA CYS A 144 8.61 -9.62 -5.68
C CYS A 144 9.84 -9.80 -4.77
N ALA A 145 10.18 -11.05 -4.41
CA ALA A 145 11.28 -11.33 -3.50
C ALA A 145 12.64 -10.90 -4.05
N TYR A 146 12.80 -10.98 -5.37
CA TYR A 146 14.07 -10.74 -6.06
C TYR A 146 13.93 -9.71 -7.19
N ALA A 147 12.99 -8.78 -7.06
CA ALA A 147 12.75 -7.75 -8.06
C ALA A 147 14.02 -6.92 -8.33
N SER A 148 14.30 -6.63 -9.61
CA SER A 148 15.50 -6.01 -10.12
C SER A 148 16.65 -7.03 -10.34
N HIS A 149 17.84 -6.52 -10.68
CA HIS A 149 19.06 -7.29 -10.88
C HIS A 149 20.05 -7.01 -9.74
N GLY A 150 21.20 -7.69 -9.72
CA GLY A 150 22.24 -7.47 -8.71
C GLY A 150 21.98 -8.18 -7.37
N ASP A 151 21.29 -9.33 -7.41
CA ASP A 151 21.03 -10.18 -6.24
C ASP A 151 20.24 -9.50 -5.12
N THR A 152 19.31 -8.62 -5.49
CA THR A 152 18.40 -7.95 -4.56
C THR A 152 17.52 -8.94 -3.80
N LYS A 153 17.18 -8.61 -2.56
CA LYS A 153 16.24 -9.37 -1.72
C LYS A 153 15.34 -8.41 -0.97
N HIS A 154 14.05 -8.54 -1.18
CA HIS A 154 13.06 -7.68 -0.55
C HIS A 154 12.32 -8.41 0.59
N VAL A 155 11.96 -7.67 1.63
CA VAL A 155 11.12 -8.19 2.71
C VAL A 155 9.69 -8.32 2.19
N LEU A 156 9.10 -9.50 2.37
CA LEU A 156 7.70 -9.78 1.99
C LEU A 156 6.85 -10.03 3.23
N LEU A 157 5.68 -9.40 3.28
CA LEU A 157 4.67 -9.61 4.30
C LEU A 157 3.43 -10.22 3.66
N PHE A 158 2.90 -11.28 4.26
CA PHE A 158 1.75 -12.04 3.73
C PHE A 158 0.58 -11.98 4.72
N PRO A 159 -0.33 -11.01 4.59
CA PRO A 159 -1.51 -10.93 5.43
C PRO A 159 -2.47 -12.08 5.10
N ALA A 160 -3.05 -12.71 6.13
CA ALA A 160 -4.00 -13.80 6.01
C ALA A 160 -5.47 -13.30 5.99
N ASP A 161 -5.74 -12.18 6.62
CA ASP A 161 -7.09 -11.61 6.75
C ASP A 161 -7.07 -10.07 6.77
N PRO A 162 -8.21 -9.39 6.83
CA PRO A 162 -8.26 -7.93 6.88
C PRO A 162 -7.56 -7.32 8.10
N LYS A 163 -7.51 -8.04 9.24
CA LYS A 163 -6.77 -7.58 10.42
C LYS A 163 -5.27 -7.54 10.14
N ASP A 164 -4.75 -8.62 9.57
CA ASP A 164 -3.35 -8.69 9.15
C ASP A 164 -3.05 -7.65 8.07
N CYS A 165 -3.97 -7.40 7.13
CA CYS A 165 -3.83 -6.34 6.13
C CYS A 165 -3.63 -4.97 6.79
N PHE A 166 -4.35 -4.68 7.86
CA PHE A 166 -4.17 -3.46 8.66
C PHE A 166 -2.84 -3.44 9.41
N ASP A 167 -2.58 -4.48 10.21
CA ASP A 167 -1.41 -4.56 11.09
C ASP A 167 -0.10 -4.56 10.28
N PHE A 168 -0.03 -5.35 9.21
CA PHE A 168 1.17 -5.46 8.38
C PHE A 168 1.40 -4.21 7.53
N SER A 169 0.33 -3.53 7.12
CA SER A 169 0.47 -2.24 6.45
C SER A 169 1.13 -1.21 7.36
N ALA A 170 0.69 -1.09 8.60
CA ALA A 170 1.33 -0.19 9.56
C ALA A 170 2.79 -0.59 9.82
N LYS A 171 3.05 -1.90 10.03
CA LYS A 171 4.39 -2.43 10.30
C LYS A 171 5.36 -2.29 9.13
N ALA A 172 4.87 -2.36 7.88
CA ALA A 172 5.72 -2.27 6.69
C ALA A 172 6.52 -0.96 6.65
N PHE A 173 5.92 0.15 7.07
CA PHE A 173 6.61 1.45 7.11
C PHE A 173 7.72 1.51 8.15
N ASP A 174 7.60 0.79 9.26
CA ASP A 174 8.65 0.72 10.26
C ASP A 174 9.79 -0.21 9.81
N LEU A 175 9.44 -1.34 9.20
CA LEU A 175 10.42 -2.29 8.64
C LEU A 175 11.22 -1.70 7.48
N SER A 176 10.65 -0.78 6.71
CA SER A 176 11.35 -0.15 5.59
C SER A 176 12.45 0.83 6.02
N LEU A 177 12.52 1.17 7.32
CA LEU A 177 13.51 2.09 7.89
C LEU A 177 14.72 1.37 8.50
N ILE A 178 14.71 0.04 8.55
CA ILE A 178 15.78 -0.79 9.13
C ILE A 178 16.72 -1.25 8.02
#